data_05625e25a63bdbeff048e5164a8fb481
#
_entry.id   05625e25a63bdbeff048e5164a8fb481
#
_cell.length_a   1.000
_cell.length_b   1.000
_cell.length_c   1.000
_cell.angle_alpha   90.00
_cell.angle_beta   90.00
_cell.angle_gamma   90.00
#
_symmetry.space_group_name_H-M   'P 1'
#
loop_
_entity.id
_entity.type
_entity.pdbx_description
1 polymer ?
#
loop_
_entity_poly.entity_id
_entity_poly.type
_entity_poly.pdbx_seq_one_letter_code
_entity_poly.pdbx_strand_id
1 'polypeptide(L)'
;MRKSILLFGLSILIIGTLELQAQINIPQPSPKAKVETTVGLTDVAISYFRPSVKGREIFGDGNDYLQPYGMLWRAGANNGTVLNLNTEAVIAGNKVEAGEYLIFMVPGENEWEFKLYSDLSIGGNIGNYNESKEVISVIQEVEKLDEPVETLTFQISDISADNKSANIHFEWENVSLKIPFEVSYDDKVMAQIEQYTKVSPRNLITAANYYYTNDRDLKQALKWVDAYLAEGNNSAQFWNLHLKAQILAKLGDKKEAKKVAEKSIELAKKNSSGDFGYVKRNQDLIDSL
;
A
#
# COMPACT_ATOMS: atom_id res chain seq x y z
N MET A 1 5.42 88.23 0.98
CA MET A 1 6.32 87.40 0.16
C MET A 1 6.33 86.02 0.79
N ARG A 2 5.58 85.08 0.25
CA ARG A 2 5.52 83.70 0.67
C ARG A 2 6.40 82.86 -0.26
N LYS A 3 7.43 82.20 0.26
CA LYS A 3 8.28 81.26 -0.50
C LYS A 3 7.67 79.92 -0.38
N SER A 4 7.22 79.32 -1.52
CA SER A 4 6.80 77.95 -1.67
C SER A 4 8.02 77.10 -1.90
N ILE A 5 8.25 76.14 -1.01
CA ILE A 5 9.28 75.13 -1.16
C ILE A 5 8.61 73.92 -1.84
N LEU A 6 8.98 73.62 -3.10
CA LEU A 6 8.63 72.38 -3.79
C LEU A 6 9.52 71.24 -3.29
N LEU A 7 8.96 70.28 -2.59
CA LEU A 7 9.62 68.99 -2.34
C LEU A 7 9.44 68.08 -3.56
N PHE A 8 10.54 67.82 -4.23
CA PHE A 8 10.61 66.76 -5.26
C PHE A 8 10.84 65.41 -4.59
N GLY A 9 9.81 64.61 -4.49
CA GLY A 9 9.91 63.24 -4.01
C GLY A 9 10.52 62.34 -5.08
N LEU A 10 11.75 61.89 -4.85
CA LEU A 10 12.42 60.90 -5.71
C LEU A 10 11.95 59.49 -5.32
N SER A 11 10.96 58.95 -6.04
CA SER A 11 10.54 57.56 -5.89
C SER A 11 11.55 56.65 -6.60
N ILE A 12 12.40 56.02 -5.82
CA ILE A 12 13.29 54.95 -6.34
C ILE A 12 12.44 53.72 -6.56
N LEU A 13 12.13 53.43 -7.83
CA LEU A 13 11.49 52.19 -8.30
C LEU A 13 12.54 51.07 -8.25
N ILE A 14 12.56 50.25 -7.19
CA ILE A 14 13.37 49.04 -7.15
C ILE A 14 12.74 48.03 -8.10
N ILE A 15 13.21 47.97 -9.33
CA ILE A 15 12.90 46.91 -10.26
C ILE A 15 13.69 45.67 -9.81
N GLY A 16 13.07 44.83 -8.99
CA GLY A 16 13.60 43.51 -8.69
C GLY A 16 13.65 42.72 -10.01
N THR A 17 14.84 42.46 -10.50
CA THR A 17 15.05 41.49 -11.59
C THR A 17 14.70 40.10 -11.06
N LEU A 18 13.48 39.65 -11.34
CA LEU A 18 13.16 38.23 -11.27
C LEU A 18 14.00 37.54 -12.35
N GLU A 19 15.10 36.94 -11.94
CA GLU A 19 15.81 36.00 -12.80
C GLU A 19 14.88 34.82 -13.04
N LEU A 20 14.11 34.88 -14.13
CA LEU A 20 13.46 33.71 -14.69
C LEU A 20 14.58 32.76 -15.13
N GLN A 21 14.89 31.78 -14.31
CA GLN A 21 15.74 30.67 -14.70
C GLN A 21 14.95 29.88 -15.76
N ALA A 22 15.10 30.28 -17.00
CA ALA A 22 14.59 29.54 -18.16
C ALA A 22 15.46 28.31 -18.38
N GLN A 23 15.21 27.25 -17.59
CA GLN A 23 15.88 25.97 -17.76
C GLN A 23 15.19 25.20 -18.87
N ILE A 24 15.95 24.81 -19.90
CA ILE A 24 15.44 23.91 -20.95
C ILE A 24 15.23 22.53 -20.34
N ASN A 25 13.99 22.07 -20.26
CA ASN A 25 13.66 20.73 -19.81
C ASN A 25 13.84 19.74 -20.95
N ILE A 26 14.79 18.84 -20.82
CA ILE A 26 15.00 17.73 -21.75
C ILE A 26 14.59 16.40 -21.09
N PRO A 27 14.09 15.43 -21.85
CA PRO A 27 13.79 14.10 -21.33
C PRO A 27 15.02 13.46 -20.69
N GLN A 28 14.86 12.92 -19.47
CA GLN A 28 15.92 12.23 -18.77
C GLN A 28 16.11 10.81 -19.34
N PRO A 29 17.35 10.33 -19.53
CA PRO A 29 17.63 8.96 -19.99
C PRO A 29 17.05 7.86 -19.09
N SER A 30 16.90 8.16 -17.80
CA SER A 30 16.25 7.30 -16.81
C SER A 30 15.14 8.13 -16.16
N PRO A 31 13.88 8.03 -16.63
CA PRO A 31 12.78 8.82 -16.10
C PRO A 31 12.46 8.44 -14.66
N LYS A 32 11.99 9.41 -13.88
CA LYS A 32 11.49 9.18 -12.52
C LYS A 32 10.14 8.48 -12.56
N ALA A 33 9.92 7.55 -11.64
CA ALA A 33 8.64 6.89 -11.40
C ALA A 33 8.34 6.84 -9.90
N LYS A 34 7.07 6.64 -9.58
CA LYS A 34 6.57 6.32 -8.25
C LYS A 34 5.51 5.24 -8.40
N VAL A 35 5.59 4.21 -7.58
CA VAL A 35 4.50 3.26 -7.33
C VAL A 35 4.02 3.47 -5.90
N GLU A 36 2.71 3.40 -5.68
CA GLU A 36 2.10 3.58 -4.37
C GLU A 36 0.88 2.67 -4.25
N THR A 37 0.78 1.96 -3.14
CA THR A 37 -0.32 1.01 -2.89
C THR A 37 -0.60 0.98 -1.39
N THR A 38 -1.88 0.95 -1.02
CA THR A 38 -2.28 0.71 0.37
C THR A 38 -2.43 -0.79 0.59
N VAL A 39 -1.67 -1.36 1.53
CA VAL A 39 -1.79 -2.74 2.00
C VAL A 39 -2.32 -2.70 3.43
N GLY A 40 -3.47 -3.29 3.67
CA GLY A 40 -4.19 -3.14 4.93
C GLY A 40 -4.59 -1.68 5.21
N LEU A 41 -3.91 -1.06 6.18
CA LEU A 41 -4.02 0.37 6.49
C LEU A 41 -2.66 1.08 6.40
N THR A 42 -1.72 0.49 5.66
CA THR A 42 -0.37 1.00 5.44
C THR A 42 -0.21 1.45 4.00
N ASP A 43 0.14 2.72 3.79
CA ASP A 43 0.55 3.22 2.49
C ASP A 43 2.03 2.92 2.28
N VAL A 44 2.32 2.18 1.22
CA VAL A 44 3.67 1.79 0.79
C VAL A 44 3.95 2.46 -0.54
N ALA A 45 5.00 3.27 -0.61
CA ALA A 45 5.37 3.95 -1.83
C ALA A 45 6.86 3.77 -2.16
N ILE A 46 7.19 3.58 -3.44
CA ILE A 46 8.56 3.50 -3.91
C ILE A 46 8.77 4.56 -4.99
N SER A 47 9.69 5.49 -4.74
CA SER A 47 10.11 6.50 -5.69
C SER A 47 11.49 6.15 -6.24
N TYR A 48 11.62 6.05 -7.56
CA TYR A 48 12.84 5.55 -8.19
C TYR A 48 13.05 6.12 -9.59
N PHE A 49 14.22 5.84 -10.19
CA PHE A 49 14.52 6.17 -11.58
C PHE A 49 14.67 4.89 -12.38
N ARG A 50 14.14 4.89 -13.60
CA ARG A 50 13.97 3.73 -14.47
C ARG A 50 15.00 3.71 -15.61
N PRO A 51 16.21 3.17 -15.41
CA PRO A 51 17.12 2.92 -16.51
C PRO A 51 16.59 1.80 -17.40
N SER A 52 16.88 1.88 -18.71
CA SER A 52 16.62 0.82 -19.69
C SER A 52 17.88 0.00 -19.96
N VAL A 53 17.72 -1.25 -20.35
CA VAL A 53 18.83 -2.16 -20.73
C VAL A 53 19.63 -1.59 -21.91
N LYS A 54 18.94 -1.20 -22.99
CA LYS A 54 19.56 -0.63 -24.20
C LYS A 54 20.70 -1.48 -24.77
N GLY A 55 20.51 -2.80 -24.77
CA GLY A 55 21.47 -3.76 -25.29
C GLY A 55 22.76 -3.90 -24.48
N ARG A 56 22.79 -3.44 -23.22
CA ARG A 56 23.91 -3.62 -22.30
C ARG A 56 23.74 -4.91 -21.51
N GLU A 57 24.85 -5.51 -21.12
CA GLU A 57 24.89 -6.53 -20.08
C GLU A 57 24.73 -5.86 -18.73
N ILE A 58 23.69 -6.23 -17.96
CA ILE A 58 23.34 -5.52 -16.72
C ILE A 58 23.98 -6.21 -15.51
N PHE A 59 23.65 -7.49 -15.28
CA PHE A 59 24.08 -8.22 -14.10
C PHE A 59 24.96 -9.40 -14.47
N GLY A 60 26.12 -9.55 -13.83
CA GLY A 60 27.02 -10.68 -14.07
C GLY A 60 28.34 -10.57 -13.36
N ASP A 61 29.23 -11.55 -13.60
CA ASP A 61 30.56 -11.59 -13.00
C ASP A 61 31.57 -10.80 -13.84
N GLY A 62 32.31 -9.89 -13.20
CA GLY A 62 33.33 -9.09 -13.83
C GLY A 62 32.93 -7.67 -14.23
N ASN A 63 33.90 -6.90 -14.75
CA ASN A 63 33.76 -5.46 -14.97
C ASN A 63 33.03 -5.05 -16.26
N ASP A 64 32.67 -6.01 -17.10
CA ASP A 64 31.95 -5.75 -18.35
C ASP A 64 30.46 -5.50 -18.15
N TYR A 65 29.97 -5.86 -16.96
CA TYR A 65 28.56 -5.66 -16.56
C TYR A 65 28.32 -4.29 -15.93
N LEU A 66 27.14 -3.74 -16.14
CA LEU A 66 26.75 -2.45 -15.56
C LEU A 66 26.66 -2.49 -14.03
N GLN A 67 26.21 -3.61 -13.49
CA GLN A 67 26.11 -3.91 -12.05
C GLN A 67 26.76 -5.28 -11.78
N PRO A 68 28.06 -5.32 -11.53
CA PRO A 68 28.77 -6.56 -11.25
C PRO A 68 28.23 -7.25 -9.97
N TYR A 69 28.27 -8.57 -9.96
CA TYR A 69 27.93 -9.34 -8.77
C TYR A 69 28.83 -8.97 -7.57
N GLY A 70 28.27 -8.96 -6.38
CA GLY A 70 28.94 -8.59 -5.14
C GLY A 70 29.13 -7.09 -4.92
N MET A 71 28.71 -6.24 -5.85
CA MET A 71 28.87 -4.79 -5.75
C MET A 71 27.60 -4.10 -5.24
N LEU A 72 27.78 -3.24 -4.23
CA LEU A 72 26.68 -2.43 -3.69
C LEU A 72 26.12 -1.50 -4.78
N TRP A 73 24.79 -1.49 -4.92
CA TRP A 73 24.07 -0.71 -5.92
C TRP A 73 22.85 0.00 -5.32
N ARG A 74 22.59 1.24 -5.73
CA ARG A 74 21.44 2.07 -5.29
C ARG A 74 20.08 1.67 -5.86
N ALA A 75 19.96 0.47 -6.40
CA ALA A 75 18.71 -0.11 -6.93
C ALA A 75 17.98 0.79 -7.96
N GLY A 76 18.72 1.45 -8.85
CA GLY A 76 18.19 2.36 -9.86
C GLY A 76 19.26 3.26 -10.46
N ALA A 77 18.85 4.43 -10.93
CA ALA A 77 19.74 5.43 -11.55
C ALA A 77 19.56 6.79 -10.86
N ASN A 78 20.43 7.74 -11.20
CA ASN A 78 20.45 9.11 -10.68
C ASN A 78 20.50 9.15 -9.14
N ASN A 79 19.46 9.70 -8.47
CA ASN A 79 19.31 9.60 -7.03
C ASN A 79 18.88 8.19 -6.62
N GLY A 80 19.09 7.83 -5.37
CA GLY A 80 18.70 6.52 -4.83
C GLY A 80 17.21 6.25 -4.93
N THR A 81 16.87 4.98 -4.90
CA THR A 81 15.49 4.50 -4.78
C THR A 81 15.03 4.63 -3.33
N VAL A 82 13.86 5.20 -3.10
CA VAL A 82 13.32 5.48 -1.76
C VAL A 82 12.05 4.70 -1.53
N LEU A 83 12.03 3.88 -0.48
CA LEU A 83 10.82 3.29 0.11
C LEU A 83 10.25 4.25 1.15
N ASN A 84 8.95 4.47 1.12
CA ASN A 84 8.21 5.22 2.16
C ASN A 84 7.13 4.32 2.76
N LEU A 85 7.08 4.28 4.09
CA LEU A 85 6.08 3.57 4.88
C LEU A 85 5.41 4.57 5.84
N ASN A 86 4.09 4.71 5.78
CA ASN A 86 3.37 5.60 6.71
C ASN A 86 3.06 4.95 8.07
N THR A 87 3.25 3.63 8.18
CA THR A 87 3.19 2.87 9.43
C THR A 87 4.29 1.82 9.45
N GLU A 88 4.50 1.21 10.60
CA GLU A 88 5.40 0.07 10.79
C GLU A 88 5.01 -1.12 9.90
N ALA A 89 6.02 -1.85 9.41
CA ALA A 89 5.86 -3.09 8.65
C ALA A 89 6.91 -4.12 9.07
N VAL A 90 6.70 -5.39 8.75
CA VAL A 90 7.71 -6.46 8.86
C VAL A 90 8.18 -6.80 7.45
N ILE A 91 9.42 -6.49 7.11
CA ILE A 91 9.99 -6.73 5.77
C ILE A 91 10.99 -7.88 5.85
N ALA A 92 10.74 -8.94 5.09
CA ALA A 92 11.53 -10.18 5.11
C ALA A 92 11.83 -10.65 6.56
N GLY A 93 10.80 -10.65 7.44
CA GLY A 93 10.89 -11.05 8.84
C GLY A 93 11.50 -10.02 9.81
N ASN A 94 11.89 -8.82 9.33
CA ASN A 94 12.48 -7.78 10.15
C ASN A 94 11.51 -6.61 10.35
N LYS A 95 11.38 -6.16 11.60
CA LYS A 95 10.57 -5.00 11.95
C LYS A 95 11.21 -3.72 11.40
N VAL A 96 10.41 -2.94 10.66
CA VAL A 96 10.79 -1.65 10.09
C VAL A 96 9.78 -0.61 10.52
N GLU A 97 10.23 0.45 11.18
CA GLU A 97 9.38 1.54 11.64
C GLU A 97 8.84 2.36 10.46
N ALA A 98 7.80 3.17 10.71
CA ALA A 98 7.33 4.15 9.72
C ALA A 98 8.46 5.13 9.36
N GLY A 99 8.61 5.45 8.08
CA GLY A 99 9.66 6.36 7.63
C GLY A 99 10.01 6.22 6.16
N GLU A 100 11.06 6.92 5.77
CA GLU A 100 11.64 6.85 4.43
C GLU A 100 13.03 6.20 4.50
N TYR A 101 13.31 5.30 3.56
CA TYR A 101 14.54 4.52 3.51
C TYR A 101 15.08 4.47 2.08
N LEU A 102 16.39 4.63 1.91
CA LEU A 102 17.01 4.27 0.65
C LEU A 102 17.04 2.75 0.51
N ILE A 103 16.75 2.26 -0.69
CA ILE A 103 16.94 0.86 -1.07
C ILE A 103 18.31 0.73 -1.71
N PHE A 104 19.14 -0.17 -1.17
CA PHE A 104 20.33 -0.66 -1.80
C PHE A 104 20.22 -2.15 -2.06
N MET A 105 20.92 -2.64 -3.06
CA MET A 105 20.98 -4.06 -3.39
C MET A 105 22.44 -4.46 -3.69
N VAL A 106 22.78 -5.70 -3.40
CA VAL A 106 24.02 -6.32 -3.87
C VAL A 106 23.62 -7.49 -4.76
N PRO A 107 23.76 -7.36 -6.10
CA PRO A 107 23.45 -8.43 -7.04
C PRO A 107 24.33 -9.65 -6.82
N GLY A 108 23.80 -10.84 -7.03
CA GLY A 108 24.50 -12.11 -7.10
C GLY A 108 23.87 -12.98 -8.18
N GLU A 109 24.41 -14.15 -8.42
CA GLU A 109 23.92 -15.03 -9.50
C GLU A 109 22.54 -15.63 -9.23
N ASN A 110 22.31 -16.10 -7.98
CA ASN A 110 21.09 -16.80 -7.57
C ASN A 110 20.41 -16.10 -6.39
N GLU A 111 21.14 -15.29 -5.65
CA GLU A 111 20.67 -14.60 -4.46
C GLU A 111 21.16 -13.17 -4.46
N TRP A 112 20.29 -12.25 -4.07
CA TRP A 112 20.64 -10.84 -3.91
C TRP A 112 20.49 -10.41 -2.46
N GLU A 113 21.34 -9.50 -2.01
CA GLU A 113 21.16 -8.84 -0.73
C GLU A 113 20.33 -7.56 -0.93
N PHE A 114 19.20 -7.47 -0.23
CA PHE A 114 18.32 -6.30 -0.18
C PHE A 114 18.56 -5.55 1.13
N LYS A 115 18.79 -4.24 1.04
CA LYS A 115 19.10 -3.41 2.19
C LYS A 115 18.19 -2.19 2.26
N LEU A 116 17.73 -1.85 3.47
CA LEU A 116 17.13 -0.56 3.77
C LEU A 116 18.11 0.29 4.58
N TYR A 117 18.21 1.55 4.19
CA TYR A 117 19.20 2.48 4.72
C TYR A 117 18.55 3.78 5.18
N SER A 118 18.87 4.24 6.39
CA SER A 118 18.15 5.33 7.07
C SER A 118 18.63 6.74 6.71
N ASP A 119 19.85 6.90 6.19
CA ASP A 119 20.38 8.23 5.87
C ASP A 119 20.09 8.61 4.41
N LEU A 120 19.01 9.33 4.19
CA LEU A 120 18.60 9.80 2.86
C LEU A 120 19.56 10.85 2.26
N SER A 121 20.41 11.48 3.08
CA SER A 121 21.26 12.60 2.65
C SER A 121 22.29 12.19 1.62
N ILE A 122 22.68 10.89 1.58
CA ILE A 122 23.65 10.38 0.60
C ILE A 122 23.05 10.26 -0.81
N GLY A 123 21.72 10.31 -0.96
CA GLY A 123 21.04 10.33 -2.26
C GLY A 123 21.40 9.16 -3.19
N GLY A 124 21.79 8.01 -2.65
CA GLY A 124 22.29 6.86 -3.42
C GLY A 124 23.76 6.93 -3.83
N ASN A 125 24.54 7.85 -3.29
CA ASN A 125 25.99 7.89 -3.46
C ASN A 125 26.65 6.78 -2.61
N ILE A 126 26.98 5.67 -3.25
CA ILE A 126 27.58 4.50 -2.58
C ILE A 126 28.97 4.80 -1.95
N GLY A 127 29.66 5.84 -2.41
CA GLY A 127 30.94 6.26 -1.80
C GLY A 127 30.79 6.82 -0.38
N ASN A 128 29.59 7.24 -0.01
CA ASN A 128 29.26 7.74 1.32
C ASN A 128 28.48 6.71 2.17
N TYR A 129 28.39 5.45 1.71
CA TYR A 129 27.68 4.41 2.42
C TYR A 129 28.37 4.06 3.74
N ASN A 130 27.57 3.92 4.81
CA ASN A 130 28.04 3.57 6.13
C ASN A 130 27.14 2.47 6.72
N GLU A 131 27.67 1.28 6.90
CA GLU A 131 26.93 0.11 7.40
C GLU A 131 26.18 0.37 8.71
N SER A 132 26.64 1.28 9.56
CA SER A 132 25.94 1.65 10.80
C SER A 132 24.59 2.31 10.59
N LYS A 133 24.24 2.69 9.36
CA LYS A 133 22.96 3.28 8.96
C LYS A 133 22.04 2.28 8.26
N GLU A 134 22.45 1.04 8.11
CA GLU A 134 21.59 -0.04 7.65
C GLU A 134 20.50 -0.30 8.69
N VAL A 135 19.26 -0.42 8.22
CA VAL A 135 18.09 -0.76 9.04
C VAL A 135 17.84 -2.26 8.97
N ILE A 136 17.88 -2.80 7.77
CA ILE A 136 17.86 -4.24 7.51
C ILE A 136 18.82 -4.58 6.37
N SER A 137 19.34 -5.81 6.39
CA SER A 137 20.06 -6.45 5.31
C SER A 137 19.61 -7.90 5.23
N VAL A 138 19.01 -8.31 4.11
CA VAL A 138 18.41 -9.63 3.95
C VAL A 138 18.74 -10.21 2.59
N ILE A 139 18.98 -11.51 2.54
CA ILE A 139 19.23 -12.26 1.32
C ILE A 139 17.89 -12.77 0.78
N GLN A 140 17.69 -12.62 -0.53
CA GLN A 140 16.51 -13.09 -1.24
C GLN A 140 16.93 -13.84 -2.50
N GLU A 141 16.27 -14.95 -2.78
CA GLU A 141 16.44 -15.70 -4.01
C GLU A 141 15.95 -14.89 -5.22
N VAL A 142 16.65 -15.03 -6.35
CA VAL A 142 16.32 -14.38 -7.61
C VAL A 142 15.62 -15.36 -8.53
N GLU A 143 14.53 -14.94 -9.13
CA GLU A 143 13.87 -15.63 -10.23
C GLU A 143 14.42 -15.11 -11.56
N LYS A 144 14.78 -16.00 -12.48
CA LYS A 144 15.13 -15.63 -13.85
C LYS A 144 13.89 -15.56 -14.71
N LEU A 145 13.71 -14.43 -15.39
CA LEU A 145 12.60 -14.22 -16.31
C LEU A 145 12.87 -14.86 -17.67
N ASP A 146 11.88 -15.51 -18.26
CA ASP A 146 11.94 -16.04 -19.63
C ASP A 146 11.97 -14.91 -20.68
N GLU A 147 11.28 -13.81 -20.41
CA GLU A 147 11.26 -12.60 -21.23
C GLU A 147 11.89 -11.44 -20.49
N PRO A 148 12.89 -10.75 -21.07
CA PRO A 148 13.59 -9.68 -20.40
C PRO A 148 12.75 -8.43 -20.26
N VAL A 149 12.84 -7.78 -19.09
CA VAL A 149 12.23 -6.49 -18.79
C VAL A 149 13.19 -5.37 -19.17
N GLU A 150 12.91 -4.67 -20.28
CA GLU A 150 13.77 -3.62 -20.83
C GLU A 150 14.02 -2.46 -19.87
N THR A 151 12.99 -2.04 -19.11
CA THR A 151 13.07 -0.88 -18.24
C THR A 151 12.87 -1.27 -16.79
N LEU A 152 13.85 -0.95 -15.92
CA LEU A 152 13.77 -1.22 -14.47
C LEU A 152 12.40 -0.83 -13.92
N THR A 153 11.78 -1.76 -13.22
CA THR A 153 10.44 -1.60 -12.65
C THR A 153 10.40 -2.05 -11.20
N PHE A 154 9.82 -1.20 -10.34
CA PHE A 154 9.32 -1.60 -9.03
C PHE A 154 7.81 -1.62 -9.05
N GLN A 155 7.23 -2.56 -8.33
CA GLN A 155 5.79 -2.66 -8.08
C GLN A 155 5.53 -3.24 -6.68
N ILE A 156 4.30 -3.10 -6.19
CA ILE A 156 3.80 -3.81 -5.03
C ILE A 156 2.90 -4.92 -5.57
N SER A 157 3.33 -6.17 -5.39
CA SER A 157 2.67 -7.34 -5.98
C SER A 157 2.15 -8.33 -4.93
N ASP A 158 1.35 -9.29 -5.40
CA ASP A 158 0.91 -10.46 -4.62
C ASP A 158 0.24 -10.08 -3.28
N ILE A 159 -0.63 -9.05 -3.30
CA ILE A 159 -1.36 -8.64 -2.10
C ILE A 159 -2.26 -9.81 -1.64
N SER A 160 -2.11 -10.21 -0.38
CA SER A 160 -2.90 -11.29 0.21
C SER A 160 -4.39 -10.96 0.28
N ALA A 161 -5.23 -12.00 0.30
CA ALA A 161 -6.69 -11.83 0.34
C ALA A 161 -7.20 -11.10 1.60
N ASP A 162 -6.45 -11.15 2.70
CA ASP A 162 -6.71 -10.42 3.95
C ASP A 162 -6.03 -9.05 4.01
N ASN A 163 -5.32 -8.64 2.95
CA ASN A 163 -4.55 -7.40 2.84
C ASN A 163 -3.49 -7.23 3.94
N LYS A 164 -2.91 -8.32 4.46
CA LYS A 164 -1.89 -8.26 5.51
C LYS A 164 -0.47 -8.43 4.99
N SER A 165 -0.30 -8.92 3.77
CA SER A 165 1.00 -9.10 3.15
C SER A 165 1.02 -8.76 1.68
N ALA A 166 2.20 -8.42 1.18
CA ALA A 166 2.49 -8.20 -0.24
C ALA A 166 3.99 -8.33 -0.47
N ASN A 167 4.44 -8.11 -1.71
CA ASN A 167 5.86 -8.07 -2.05
C ASN A 167 6.27 -6.69 -2.56
N ILE A 168 7.43 -6.21 -2.14
CA ILE A 168 8.21 -5.24 -2.91
C ILE A 168 8.82 -6.04 -4.06
N HIS A 169 8.38 -5.78 -5.29
CA HIS A 169 8.77 -6.56 -6.45
C HIS A 169 9.61 -5.71 -7.40
N PHE A 170 10.82 -6.16 -7.68
CA PHE A 170 11.76 -5.55 -8.59
C PHE A 170 11.92 -6.44 -9.83
N GLU A 171 11.95 -5.82 -11.01
CA GLU A 171 12.22 -6.50 -12.28
C GLU A 171 13.10 -5.63 -13.18
N TRP A 172 14.13 -6.23 -13.73
CA TRP A 172 14.98 -5.61 -14.75
C TRP A 172 15.82 -6.65 -15.46
N GLU A 173 16.01 -6.52 -16.81
CA GLU A 173 16.65 -7.52 -17.64
C GLU A 173 15.98 -8.88 -17.44
N ASN A 174 16.71 -9.93 -17.12
CA ASN A 174 16.20 -11.29 -16.89
C ASN A 174 16.00 -11.60 -15.39
N VAL A 175 15.92 -10.55 -14.53
CA VAL A 175 15.88 -10.71 -13.08
C VAL A 175 14.55 -10.24 -12.52
N SER A 176 13.94 -11.09 -11.70
CA SER A 176 12.82 -10.78 -10.82
C SER A 176 13.22 -11.05 -9.38
N LEU A 177 12.97 -10.09 -8.48
CA LEU A 177 13.27 -10.20 -7.06
C LEU A 177 12.04 -9.75 -6.25
N LYS A 178 11.54 -10.65 -5.39
CA LYS A 178 10.40 -10.37 -4.51
C LYS A 178 10.86 -10.32 -3.06
N ILE A 179 10.64 -9.20 -2.40
CA ILE A 179 10.91 -9.02 -0.99
C ILE A 179 9.57 -9.01 -0.25
N PRO A 180 9.22 -10.05 0.52
CA PRO A 180 7.95 -10.12 1.21
C PRO A 180 7.88 -9.09 2.34
N PHE A 181 6.70 -8.50 2.52
CA PHE A 181 6.42 -7.68 3.69
C PHE A 181 5.02 -7.93 4.24
N GLU A 182 4.88 -7.69 5.52
CA GLU A 182 3.64 -7.83 6.26
C GLU A 182 3.30 -6.55 7.01
N VAL A 183 2.02 -6.26 7.13
CA VAL A 183 1.49 -5.10 7.86
C VAL A 183 0.48 -5.55 8.90
N SER A 184 0.39 -4.84 10.02
CA SER A 184 -0.62 -5.06 11.04
C SER A 184 -1.53 -3.85 11.15
N TYR A 185 -2.83 -4.10 11.18
CA TYR A 185 -3.84 -3.04 11.34
C TYR A 185 -4.90 -3.37 12.41
N ASP A 186 -4.80 -4.55 13.03
CA ASP A 186 -5.83 -5.06 13.93
C ASP A 186 -6.04 -4.14 15.15
N ASP A 187 -4.96 -3.75 15.83
CA ASP A 187 -5.03 -2.88 17.00
C ASP A 187 -5.64 -1.51 16.65
N LYS A 188 -5.29 -0.96 15.48
CA LYS A 188 -5.84 0.31 14.99
C LYS A 188 -7.34 0.19 14.72
N VAL A 189 -7.77 -0.90 14.08
CA VAL A 189 -9.18 -1.16 13.82
C VAL A 189 -9.95 -1.36 15.13
N MET A 190 -9.39 -2.10 16.09
CA MET A 190 -10.01 -2.32 17.38
C MET A 190 -10.20 -1.02 18.17
N ALA A 191 -9.19 -0.16 18.19
CA ALA A 191 -9.30 1.15 18.82
C ALA A 191 -10.38 2.02 18.18
N GLN A 192 -10.49 2.00 16.84
CA GLN A 192 -11.54 2.70 16.12
C GLN A 192 -12.95 2.13 16.42
N ILE A 193 -13.07 0.81 16.49
CA ILE A 193 -14.34 0.16 16.86
C ILE A 193 -14.78 0.60 18.27
N GLU A 194 -13.90 0.57 19.25
CA GLU A 194 -14.20 1.02 20.62
C GLU A 194 -14.65 2.48 20.65
N GLN A 195 -13.97 3.34 19.92
CA GLN A 195 -14.26 4.77 19.89
C GLN A 195 -15.54 5.10 19.13
N TYR A 196 -15.78 4.49 17.97
CA TYR A 196 -16.78 4.98 17.02
C TYR A 196 -18.09 4.20 16.97
N THR A 197 -18.18 3.02 17.56
CA THR A 197 -19.46 2.28 17.66
C THR A 197 -20.52 3.01 18.50
N LYS A 198 -20.06 3.93 19.36
CA LYS A 198 -20.94 4.79 20.18
C LYS A 198 -21.40 6.05 19.46
N VAL A 199 -20.85 6.37 18.29
CA VAL A 199 -21.03 7.66 17.61
C VAL A 199 -22.03 7.57 16.46
N SER A 200 -22.08 6.47 15.73
CA SER A 200 -22.94 6.30 14.56
C SER A 200 -23.39 4.85 14.40
N PRO A 201 -24.69 4.62 14.18
CA PRO A 201 -25.22 3.28 13.88
C PRO A 201 -24.55 2.60 12.69
N ARG A 202 -24.14 3.38 11.68
CA ARG A 202 -23.42 2.84 10.52
C ARG A 202 -22.11 2.14 10.90
N ASN A 203 -21.46 2.59 11.96
CA ASN A 203 -20.24 1.97 12.46
C ASN A 203 -20.51 0.59 13.08
N LEU A 204 -21.73 0.34 13.59
CA LEU A 204 -22.11 -0.95 14.15
C LEU A 204 -22.02 -2.07 13.10
N ILE A 205 -22.52 -1.85 11.89
CA ILE A 205 -22.47 -2.89 10.84
C ILE A 205 -21.05 -3.15 10.35
N THR A 206 -20.22 -2.09 10.26
CA THR A 206 -18.82 -2.22 9.90
C THR A 206 -18.02 -3.00 10.96
N ALA A 207 -18.26 -2.70 12.25
CA ALA A 207 -17.66 -3.42 13.37
C ALA A 207 -18.13 -4.88 13.40
N ALA A 208 -19.41 -5.15 13.18
CA ALA A 208 -19.95 -6.51 13.15
C ALA A 208 -19.32 -7.36 12.04
N ASN A 209 -19.16 -6.78 10.85
CA ASN A 209 -18.50 -7.45 9.74
C ASN A 209 -17.04 -7.76 10.05
N TYR A 210 -16.31 -6.83 10.65
CA TYR A 210 -14.93 -7.05 11.06
C TYR A 210 -14.80 -8.17 12.07
N TYR A 211 -15.69 -8.22 13.08
CA TYR A 211 -15.73 -9.30 14.08
C TYR A 211 -16.03 -10.66 13.46
N TYR A 212 -16.98 -10.70 12.49
CA TYR A 212 -17.31 -11.92 11.77
C TYR A 212 -16.16 -12.45 10.92
N THR A 213 -15.50 -11.59 10.16
CA THR A 213 -14.42 -11.99 9.23
C THR A 213 -13.12 -12.36 9.94
N ASN A 214 -12.91 -11.85 11.15
CA ASN A 214 -11.72 -12.12 11.97
C ASN A 214 -11.98 -13.05 13.17
N ASP A 215 -13.07 -13.84 13.13
CA ASP A 215 -13.46 -14.81 14.15
C ASP A 215 -13.43 -14.28 15.60
N ARG A 216 -13.87 -13.01 15.78
CA ARG A 216 -13.96 -12.37 17.09
C ARG A 216 -15.29 -12.67 17.77
N ASP A 217 -15.67 -11.94 18.84
CA ASP A 217 -16.91 -12.14 19.58
C ASP A 217 -18.15 -12.03 18.69
N LEU A 218 -18.63 -13.17 18.19
CA LEU A 218 -19.79 -13.25 17.31
C LEU A 218 -21.12 -12.86 18.02
N LYS A 219 -21.20 -12.99 19.34
CA LYS A 219 -22.37 -12.54 20.10
C LYS A 219 -22.45 -11.01 20.10
N GLN A 220 -21.31 -10.36 20.27
CA GLN A 220 -21.25 -8.89 20.15
C GLN A 220 -21.50 -8.43 18.71
N ALA A 221 -20.98 -9.13 17.71
CA ALA A 221 -21.28 -8.85 16.31
C ALA A 221 -22.78 -8.95 16.01
N LEU A 222 -23.45 -9.99 16.50
CA LEU A 222 -24.90 -10.14 16.35
C LEU A 222 -25.68 -8.99 16.97
N LYS A 223 -25.34 -8.56 18.19
CA LYS A 223 -25.96 -7.38 18.84
C LYS A 223 -25.84 -6.12 17.98
N TRP A 224 -24.67 -5.89 17.38
CA TRP A 224 -24.46 -4.72 16.52
C TRP A 224 -25.26 -4.79 15.22
N VAL A 225 -25.32 -5.96 14.57
CA VAL A 225 -26.15 -6.16 13.38
C VAL A 225 -27.62 -5.93 13.71
N ASP A 226 -28.12 -6.46 14.83
CA ASP A 226 -29.49 -6.28 15.26
C ASP A 226 -29.82 -4.82 15.52
N ALA A 227 -28.94 -4.11 16.23
CA ALA A 227 -29.11 -2.68 16.49
C ALA A 227 -29.14 -1.86 15.19
N TYR A 228 -28.22 -2.17 14.25
CA TYR A 228 -28.21 -1.51 12.96
C TYR A 228 -29.47 -1.75 12.13
N LEU A 229 -29.92 -3.02 12.05
CA LEU A 229 -31.09 -3.39 11.26
C LEU A 229 -32.42 -2.85 11.86
N ALA A 230 -32.44 -2.52 13.15
CA ALA A 230 -33.59 -1.92 13.82
C ALA A 230 -33.81 -0.44 13.48
N GLU A 231 -32.81 0.23 12.89
CA GLU A 231 -32.89 1.65 12.59
C GLU A 231 -33.40 1.94 11.18
N GLY A 232 -34.37 2.86 11.08
CA GLY A 232 -34.88 3.37 9.81
C GLY A 232 -35.26 2.24 8.83
N ASN A 233 -34.78 2.33 7.59
CA ASN A 233 -35.06 1.34 6.54
C ASN A 233 -33.96 0.26 6.41
N ASN A 234 -33.05 0.14 7.38
CA ASN A 234 -31.95 -0.80 7.29
C ASN A 234 -32.37 -2.26 7.24
N SER A 235 -33.54 -2.58 7.81
CA SER A 235 -34.14 -3.93 7.75
C SER A 235 -34.45 -4.43 6.33
N ALA A 236 -34.46 -3.54 5.33
CA ALA A 236 -34.61 -3.88 3.92
C ALA A 236 -33.29 -4.20 3.22
N GLN A 237 -32.14 -4.01 3.88
CA GLN A 237 -30.82 -4.25 3.32
C GLN A 237 -30.47 -5.74 3.34
N PHE A 238 -30.81 -6.43 2.26
CA PHE A 238 -30.61 -7.89 2.15
C PHE A 238 -29.16 -8.35 2.32
N TRP A 239 -28.18 -7.53 1.96
CA TRP A 239 -26.75 -7.84 2.20
C TRP A 239 -26.37 -7.87 3.68
N ASN A 240 -26.99 -7.03 4.52
CA ASN A 240 -26.75 -7.03 5.96
C ASN A 240 -27.58 -8.13 6.67
N LEU A 241 -28.72 -8.51 6.13
CA LEU A 241 -29.41 -9.72 6.57
C LEU A 241 -28.60 -10.98 6.27
N HIS A 242 -27.90 -11.04 5.12
CA HIS A 242 -26.97 -12.14 4.84
C HIS A 242 -25.86 -12.23 5.88
N LEU A 243 -25.22 -11.10 6.24
CA LEU A 243 -24.23 -11.07 7.33
C LEU A 243 -24.82 -11.59 8.65
N LYS A 244 -26.05 -11.16 9.02
CA LYS A 244 -26.73 -11.68 10.21
C LYS A 244 -26.92 -13.19 10.14
N ALA A 245 -27.37 -13.72 9.01
CA ALA A 245 -27.56 -15.16 8.81
C ALA A 245 -26.24 -15.93 8.96
N GLN A 246 -25.14 -15.42 8.42
CA GLN A 246 -23.83 -16.01 8.56
C GLN A 246 -23.33 -16.04 10.01
N ILE A 247 -23.53 -14.94 10.76
CA ILE A 247 -23.18 -14.88 12.18
C ILE A 247 -23.97 -15.90 12.99
N LEU A 248 -25.29 -15.97 12.76
CA LEU A 248 -26.18 -16.94 13.41
C LEU A 248 -25.78 -18.39 13.12
N ALA A 249 -25.41 -18.70 11.87
CA ALA A 249 -24.93 -20.01 11.48
C ALA A 249 -23.64 -20.39 12.24
N LYS A 250 -22.67 -19.49 12.33
CA LYS A 250 -21.45 -19.69 13.12
C LYS A 250 -21.71 -19.83 14.61
N LEU A 251 -22.74 -19.17 15.16
CA LEU A 251 -23.17 -19.33 16.54
C LEU A 251 -23.96 -20.62 16.80
N GLY A 252 -24.29 -21.40 15.76
CA GLY A 252 -25.02 -22.65 15.84
C GLY A 252 -26.55 -22.49 15.82
N ASP A 253 -27.07 -21.29 15.72
CA ASP A 253 -28.52 -21.06 15.58
C ASP A 253 -28.99 -21.25 14.11
N LYS A 254 -28.91 -22.49 13.66
CA LYS A 254 -29.24 -22.87 12.29
C LYS A 254 -30.68 -22.52 11.89
N LYS A 255 -31.61 -22.59 12.84
CA LYS A 255 -33.02 -22.31 12.58
C LYS A 255 -33.23 -20.81 12.26
N GLU A 256 -32.72 -19.92 13.09
CA GLU A 256 -32.86 -18.48 12.85
C GLU A 256 -31.97 -18.03 11.67
N ALA A 257 -30.79 -18.62 11.50
CA ALA A 257 -29.91 -18.38 10.33
C ALA A 257 -30.69 -18.63 9.01
N LYS A 258 -31.33 -19.80 8.89
CA LYS A 258 -32.13 -20.14 7.71
C LYS A 258 -33.23 -19.12 7.46
N LYS A 259 -34.03 -18.78 8.48
CA LYS A 259 -35.12 -17.80 8.39
C LYS A 259 -34.64 -16.42 7.92
N VAL A 260 -33.53 -15.96 8.45
CA VAL A 260 -32.95 -14.65 8.07
C VAL A 260 -32.40 -14.69 6.65
N ALA A 261 -31.76 -15.80 6.24
CA ALA A 261 -31.29 -15.98 4.87
C ALA A 261 -32.43 -16.03 3.85
N GLU A 262 -33.55 -16.72 4.17
CA GLU A 262 -34.78 -16.74 3.33
C GLU A 262 -35.34 -15.33 3.15
N LYS A 263 -35.38 -14.50 4.23
CA LYS A 263 -35.79 -13.11 4.15
C LYS A 263 -34.86 -12.27 3.29
N SER A 264 -33.54 -12.49 3.38
CA SER A 264 -32.57 -11.86 2.52
C SER A 264 -32.81 -12.18 1.04
N ILE A 265 -33.09 -13.44 0.71
CA ILE A 265 -33.42 -13.89 -0.66
C ILE A 265 -34.70 -13.17 -1.16
N GLU A 266 -35.73 -13.10 -0.35
CA GLU A 266 -36.97 -12.43 -0.71
C GLU A 266 -36.79 -10.97 -1.09
N LEU A 267 -36.02 -10.23 -0.27
CA LEU A 267 -35.70 -8.82 -0.52
C LEU A 267 -34.76 -8.64 -1.72
N ALA A 268 -33.76 -9.50 -1.87
CA ALA A 268 -32.83 -9.46 -3.01
C ALA A 268 -33.58 -9.65 -4.33
N LYS A 269 -34.54 -10.59 -4.41
CA LYS A 269 -35.38 -10.82 -5.60
C LYS A 269 -36.29 -9.62 -5.95
N LYS A 270 -36.64 -8.80 -4.98
CA LYS A 270 -37.50 -7.61 -5.18
C LYS A 270 -36.70 -6.37 -5.55
N ASN A 271 -35.39 -6.42 -5.46
CA ASN A 271 -34.52 -5.25 -5.73
C ASN A 271 -34.44 -4.97 -7.23
N SER A 272 -34.88 -3.78 -7.64
CA SER A 272 -34.93 -3.36 -9.05
C SER A 272 -33.56 -3.27 -9.73
N SER A 273 -32.49 -3.08 -8.94
CA SER A 273 -31.12 -3.01 -9.43
C SER A 273 -30.41 -4.38 -9.52
N GLY A 274 -31.16 -5.47 -9.24
CA GLY A 274 -30.62 -6.83 -9.22
C GLY A 274 -30.27 -7.33 -7.82
N ASP A 275 -30.03 -8.63 -7.72
CA ASP A 275 -29.78 -9.29 -6.44
C ASP A 275 -28.31 -9.30 -6.01
N PHE A 276 -27.39 -8.81 -6.86
CA PHE A 276 -25.93 -8.78 -6.66
C PHE A 276 -25.34 -10.14 -6.20
N GLY A 277 -25.99 -11.25 -6.61
CA GLY A 277 -25.60 -12.61 -6.26
C GLY A 277 -26.03 -13.07 -4.86
N TYR A 278 -26.79 -12.27 -4.12
CA TYR A 278 -27.22 -12.63 -2.75
C TYR A 278 -28.27 -13.72 -2.71
N VAL A 279 -29.05 -13.94 -3.76
CA VAL A 279 -29.96 -15.10 -3.85
C VAL A 279 -29.16 -16.39 -3.78
N LYS A 280 -28.10 -16.51 -4.60
CA LYS A 280 -27.22 -17.69 -4.59
C LYS A 280 -26.48 -17.84 -3.27
N ARG A 281 -25.83 -16.77 -2.77
CA ARG A 281 -25.06 -16.81 -1.52
C ARG A 281 -25.88 -17.27 -0.33
N ASN A 282 -27.13 -16.80 -0.21
CA ASN A 282 -28.02 -17.23 0.87
C ASN A 282 -28.50 -18.66 0.67
N GLN A 283 -28.75 -19.09 -0.57
CA GLN A 283 -29.10 -20.50 -0.84
C GLN A 283 -27.96 -21.42 -0.45
N ASP A 284 -26.73 -21.11 -0.87
CA ASP A 284 -25.53 -21.87 -0.51
C ASP A 284 -25.35 -21.95 1.03
N LEU A 285 -25.62 -20.84 1.74
CA LEU A 285 -25.62 -20.84 3.20
C LEU A 285 -26.68 -21.78 3.78
N ILE A 286 -27.92 -21.71 3.30
CA ILE A 286 -29.02 -22.58 3.76
C ILE A 286 -28.69 -24.05 3.55
N ASP A 287 -28.14 -24.40 2.40
CA ASP A 287 -27.77 -25.77 2.04
C ASP A 287 -26.62 -26.31 2.90
N SER A 288 -25.82 -25.43 3.51
CA SER A 288 -24.69 -25.78 4.41
C SER A 288 -25.12 -25.94 5.87
N LEU A 289 -26.32 -25.57 6.26
CA LEU A 289 -26.81 -25.66 7.64
C LEU A 289 -27.23 -27.07 8.03
#